data_3a81a70365e6d5eb2b35aebfd95e856e
#
_entry.id   3a81a70365e6d5eb2b35aebfd95e856e
#
_cell.length_a   1.000
_cell.length_b   1.000
_cell.length_c   1.000
_cell.angle_alpha   90.00
_cell.angle_beta   90.00
_cell.angle_gamma   90.00
#
_symmetry.space_group_name_H-M   'P 1'
#
loop_
_entity.id
_entity.type
_entity.pdbx_description
1 polymer ?
#
loop_
_entity_poly.entity_id
_entity_poly.type
_entity_poly.pdbx_seq_one_letter_code
_entity_poly.pdbx_strand_id
1 'polypeptide(L)'
;MTIEIPESNRRKSEEDALAAFILSELKEKGECVYFHYGVGWGNDWPHSWAKNTGSDARDRHPISELAHDNVIRAFITKGYSIEYRNEIAAGRYVIIRG
;
A
#
# COMPACT_ATOMS: atom_id res chain seq x y z
N MET A 1 -30.62 7.00 10.07
CA MET A 1 -29.46 6.85 10.94
C MET A 1 -28.26 6.46 10.10
N THR A 2 -27.21 7.26 10.19
CA THR A 2 -26.00 6.99 9.45
C THR A 2 -25.15 6.03 10.26
N ILE A 3 -24.80 4.90 9.68
CA ILE A 3 -23.92 3.95 10.33
C ILE A 3 -22.50 4.28 9.89
N GLU A 4 -21.70 4.73 10.82
CA GLU A 4 -20.30 4.99 10.53
C GLU A 4 -19.51 3.70 10.72
N ILE A 5 -18.70 3.35 9.73
CA ILE A 5 -17.80 2.23 9.88
C ILE A 5 -16.69 2.66 10.84
N PRO A 6 -16.45 1.94 11.94
CA PRO A 6 -15.37 2.29 12.85
C PRO A 6 -14.04 2.38 12.10
N GLU A 7 -13.19 3.30 12.53
CA GLU A 7 -11.90 3.48 11.90
C GLU A 7 -11.08 2.19 11.87
N SER A 8 -11.18 1.40 12.93
CA SER A 8 -10.49 0.11 13.00
C SER A 8 -10.95 -0.84 11.89
N ASN A 9 -12.26 -0.87 11.57
CA ASN A 9 -12.77 -1.73 10.53
C ASN A 9 -12.36 -1.23 9.13
N ARG A 10 -12.36 0.08 8.96
CA ARG A 10 -11.94 0.69 7.71
C ARG A 10 -10.46 0.42 7.45
N ARG A 11 -9.64 0.56 8.47
CA ARG A 11 -8.21 0.27 8.40
C ARG A 11 -7.97 -1.19 8.09
N LYS A 12 -8.71 -2.09 8.72
CA LYS A 12 -8.59 -3.51 8.44
C LYS A 12 -8.94 -3.85 7.00
N SER A 13 -9.97 -3.23 6.46
CA SER A 13 -10.35 -3.42 5.05
C SER A 13 -9.24 -2.97 4.12
N GLU A 14 -8.62 -1.83 4.40
CA GLU A 14 -7.50 -1.32 3.63
C GLU A 14 -6.29 -2.24 3.73
N GLU A 15 -5.99 -2.73 4.92
CA GLU A 15 -4.90 -3.66 5.16
C GLU A 15 -5.12 -4.96 4.39
N ASP A 16 -6.33 -5.50 4.45
CA ASP A 16 -6.65 -6.76 3.79
C ASP A 16 -6.52 -6.65 2.27
N ALA A 17 -6.95 -5.54 1.70
CA ALA A 17 -6.85 -5.31 0.27
C ALA A 17 -5.39 -5.28 -0.20
N LEU A 18 -4.54 -4.55 0.51
CA LEU A 18 -3.12 -4.48 0.18
C LEU A 18 -2.44 -5.82 0.41
N ALA A 19 -2.70 -6.47 1.53
CA ALA A 19 -2.10 -7.76 1.82
C ALA A 19 -2.48 -8.82 0.78
N ALA A 20 -3.74 -8.83 0.34
CA ALA A 20 -4.18 -9.76 -0.70
C ALA A 20 -3.44 -9.53 -2.02
N PHE A 21 -3.26 -8.27 -2.40
CA PHE A 21 -2.51 -7.93 -3.59
C PHE A 21 -1.06 -8.40 -3.49
N ILE A 22 -0.40 -8.11 -2.36
CA ILE A 22 0.99 -8.50 -2.16
C ILE A 22 1.14 -10.02 -2.23
N LEU A 23 0.29 -10.76 -1.52
CA LEU A 23 0.35 -12.22 -1.51
C LEU A 23 0.14 -12.81 -2.91
N SER A 24 -0.80 -12.24 -3.66
CA SER A 24 -1.06 -12.69 -5.03
C SER A 24 0.17 -12.50 -5.92
N GLU A 25 0.83 -11.34 -5.83
CA GLU A 25 2.01 -11.06 -6.63
C GLU A 25 3.21 -11.93 -6.21
N LEU A 26 3.39 -12.14 -4.91
CA LEU A 26 4.46 -13.01 -4.43
C LEU A 26 4.27 -14.45 -4.90
N LYS A 27 3.03 -14.93 -4.87
CA LYS A 27 2.72 -16.28 -5.33
C LYS A 27 2.98 -16.44 -6.82
N GLU A 28 2.66 -15.43 -7.60
CA GLU A 28 2.74 -15.48 -9.05
C GLU A 28 4.15 -15.20 -9.57
N LYS A 29 4.85 -14.27 -8.97
CA LYS A 29 6.14 -13.76 -9.47
C LYS A 29 7.30 -13.90 -8.51
N GLY A 30 7.05 -14.24 -7.26
CA GLY A 30 8.08 -14.26 -6.22
C GLY A 30 8.48 -12.88 -5.73
N GLU A 31 7.87 -11.85 -6.24
CA GLU A 31 8.20 -10.47 -5.94
C GLU A 31 6.94 -9.62 -6.11
N CYS A 32 6.80 -8.61 -5.28
CA CYS A 32 5.71 -7.65 -5.39
C CYS A 32 6.29 -6.25 -5.49
N VAL A 33 5.87 -5.50 -6.50
CA VAL A 33 6.26 -4.10 -6.67
C VAL A 33 4.99 -3.29 -6.82
N TYR A 34 4.84 -2.26 -6.00
CA TYR A 34 3.73 -1.34 -6.13
C TYR A 34 4.17 0.07 -5.79
N PHE A 35 3.32 1.04 -6.10
CA PHE A 35 3.62 2.44 -5.90
C PHE A 35 2.80 2.98 -4.72
N HIS A 36 3.48 3.64 -3.78
CA HIS A 36 2.86 4.22 -2.59
C HIS A 36 2.87 5.74 -2.72
N TYR A 37 1.68 6.33 -2.82
CA TYR A 37 1.50 7.77 -2.99
C TYR A 37 1.26 8.44 -1.64
N GLY A 38 1.57 9.72 -1.58
CA GLY A 38 1.28 10.54 -0.41
C GLY A 38 2.43 10.73 0.54
N VAL A 39 3.54 10.04 0.30
CA VAL A 39 4.73 10.17 1.15
C VAL A 39 5.56 11.36 0.68
N GLY A 40 5.77 12.33 1.57
CA GLY A 40 6.61 13.48 1.26
C GLY A 40 5.97 14.55 0.41
N TRP A 41 4.69 14.41 0.07
CA TRP A 41 3.97 15.40 -0.69
C TRP A 41 2.99 16.15 0.21
N GLY A 42 2.75 17.40 -0.14
CA GLY A 42 1.84 18.22 0.63
C GLY A 42 0.45 17.62 0.76
N ASN A 43 -0.37 18.27 1.52
CA ASN A 43 -1.62 17.74 2.06
C ASN A 43 -2.71 17.43 1.04
N ASP A 44 -2.48 17.66 -0.23
CA ASP A 44 -3.55 17.58 -1.24
C ASP A 44 -3.72 16.20 -1.84
N TRP A 45 -2.81 15.27 -1.54
CA TRP A 45 -2.88 13.93 -2.10
C TRP A 45 -3.19 12.91 -1.01
N PRO A 46 -4.32 12.23 -1.11
CA PRO A 46 -4.62 11.19 -0.14
C PRO A 46 -3.62 10.04 -0.25
N HIS A 47 -3.30 9.44 0.88
CA HIS A 47 -2.48 8.24 0.90
C HIS A 47 -3.17 7.14 0.12
N SER A 48 -2.45 6.52 -0.78
CA SER A 48 -2.99 5.47 -1.63
C SER A 48 -1.85 4.61 -2.19
N TRP A 49 -2.20 3.46 -2.74
CA TRP A 49 -1.24 2.63 -3.45
C TRP A 49 -1.82 2.25 -4.82
N ALA A 50 -0.94 1.97 -5.75
CA ALA A 50 -1.34 1.53 -7.07
C ALA A 50 -0.35 0.52 -7.60
N LYS A 51 -0.83 -0.38 -8.44
CA LYS A 51 0.00 -1.41 -9.04
C LYS A 51 1.07 -0.83 -9.96
N ASN A 52 0.73 0.19 -10.72
CA ASN A 52 1.62 0.79 -11.70
C ASN A 52 1.77 2.28 -11.48
N THR A 53 2.94 2.82 -11.82
CA THR A 53 3.16 4.25 -11.82
C THR A 53 2.38 4.90 -12.96
N GLY A 54 2.06 6.18 -12.81
CA GLY A 54 1.30 6.91 -13.81
C GLY A 54 -0.13 6.46 -13.91
N SER A 55 -0.58 5.64 -12.99
CA SER A 55 -1.94 5.16 -12.98
C SER A 55 -2.94 6.29 -12.82
N ASP A 56 -4.06 6.15 -13.49
CA ASP A 56 -5.22 6.98 -13.32
C ASP A 56 -5.65 6.98 -11.86
N ALA A 57 -6.31 8.04 -11.42
CA ALA A 57 -6.87 8.09 -10.07
C ALA A 57 -7.78 6.88 -9.78
N ARG A 58 -8.37 6.30 -10.80
CA ARG A 58 -9.24 5.14 -10.69
C ARG A 58 -8.50 3.87 -10.27
N ASP A 59 -7.20 3.81 -10.53
CA ASP A 59 -6.38 2.64 -10.22
C ASP A 59 -5.72 2.74 -8.85
N ARG A 60 -5.96 3.83 -8.13
CA ARG A 60 -5.41 4.04 -6.81
C ARG A 60 -6.36 3.50 -5.75
N HIS A 61 -5.78 2.75 -4.83
CA HIS A 61 -6.54 2.20 -3.71
C HIS A 61 -6.23 3.02 -2.47
N PRO A 62 -7.22 3.61 -1.81
CA PRO A 62 -6.97 4.40 -0.62
C PRO A 62 -6.41 3.52 0.50
N ILE A 63 -5.46 4.07 1.23
CA ILE A 63 -4.90 3.38 2.39
C ILE A 63 -4.34 4.45 3.32
N SER A 64 -4.61 4.33 4.62
CA SER A 64 -4.01 5.24 5.59
C SER A 64 -2.55 4.85 5.80
N GLU A 65 -1.76 5.83 6.26
CA GLU A 65 -0.36 5.58 6.56
C GLU A 65 -0.19 4.48 7.60
N LEU A 66 -1.03 4.49 8.63
CA LEU A 66 -0.97 3.47 9.67
C LEU A 66 -1.32 2.09 9.13
N ALA A 67 -2.33 1.99 8.29
CA ALA A 67 -2.70 0.72 7.68
C ALA A 67 -1.56 0.17 6.81
N HIS A 68 -0.94 1.04 6.03
CA HIS A 68 0.20 0.66 5.21
C HIS A 68 1.35 0.14 6.05
N ASP A 69 1.70 0.86 7.11
CA ASP A 69 2.77 0.44 8.03
C ASP A 69 2.48 -0.91 8.67
N ASN A 70 1.23 -1.14 9.06
CA ASN A 70 0.85 -2.41 9.68
C ASN A 70 1.04 -3.58 8.72
N VAL A 71 0.68 -3.40 7.46
CA VAL A 71 0.88 -4.45 6.44
C VAL A 71 2.37 -4.71 6.24
N ILE A 72 3.17 -3.66 6.09
CA ILE A 72 4.61 -3.81 5.90
C ILE A 72 5.25 -4.54 7.08
N ARG A 73 4.89 -4.17 8.30
CA ARG A 73 5.42 -4.84 9.50
C ARG A 73 5.04 -6.32 9.54
N ALA A 74 3.83 -6.64 9.12
CA ALA A 74 3.39 -8.03 9.10
C ALA A 74 4.26 -8.86 8.13
N PHE A 75 4.59 -8.33 6.97
CA PHE A 75 5.44 -9.03 6.02
C PHE A 75 6.88 -9.12 6.51
N ILE A 76 7.40 -8.07 7.14
CA ILE A 76 8.75 -8.13 7.75
C ILE A 76 8.81 -9.22 8.81
N THR A 77 7.78 -9.29 9.64
CA THR A 77 7.72 -10.30 10.71
C THR A 77 7.72 -11.72 10.15
N LYS A 78 7.16 -11.91 8.96
CA LYS A 78 7.15 -13.21 8.29
C LYS A 78 8.45 -13.53 7.55
N GLY A 79 9.41 -12.62 7.55
CA GLY A 79 10.71 -12.87 6.94
C GLY A 79 10.89 -12.34 5.53
N TYR A 80 9.93 -11.58 5.02
CA TYR A 80 10.07 -10.96 3.70
C TYR A 80 10.96 -9.73 3.78
N SER A 81 11.71 -9.47 2.71
CA SER A 81 12.52 -8.26 2.62
C SER A 81 11.74 -7.14 1.96
N ILE A 82 11.93 -5.93 2.47
CA ILE A 82 11.25 -4.74 1.98
C ILE A 82 12.29 -3.73 1.53
N GLU A 83 12.13 -3.23 0.31
CA GLU A 83 12.99 -2.16 -0.21
C GLU A 83 12.11 -1.00 -0.65
N TYR A 84 12.56 0.22 -0.39
CA TYR A 84 11.88 1.43 -0.83
C TYR A 84 12.76 2.15 -1.83
N ARG A 85 12.15 2.63 -2.92
CA ARG A 85 12.83 3.49 -3.89
C ARG A 85 12.00 4.74 -4.10
N ASN A 86 12.56 5.89 -3.75
CA ASN A 86 11.87 7.16 -3.91
C ASN A 86 11.91 7.59 -5.37
N GLU A 87 10.75 8.00 -5.88
CA GLU A 87 10.64 8.59 -7.20
C GLU A 87 10.39 10.09 -7.05
N ILE A 88 11.00 10.87 -7.91
CA ILE A 88 11.02 12.32 -7.78
C ILE A 88 9.62 12.92 -7.92
N ALA A 89 8.76 12.30 -8.69
CA ALA A 89 7.51 12.96 -9.08
C ALA A 89 6.27 12.57 -8.30
N ALA A 90 6.21 11.42 -7.60
CA ALA A 90 4.89 10.98 -7.15
C ALA A 90 4.84 10.05 -5.95
N GLY A 91 5.93 9.84 -5.25
CA GLY A 91 5.92 8.95 -4.12
C GLY A 91 7.06 7.96 -4.16
N ARG A 92 6.80 6.71 -3.80
CA ARG A 92 7.86 5.72 -3.74
C ARG A 92 7.38 4.35 -4.21
N TYR A 93 8.31 3.59 -4.77
CA TYR A 93 8.11 2.17 -5.01
C TYR A 93 8.33 1.40 -3.71
N VAL A 94 7.51 0.41 -3.50
CA VAL A 94 7.70 -0.57 -2.43
C VAL A 94 7.96 -1.91 -3.10
N ILE A 95 9.08 -2.54 -2.78
CA ILE A 95 9.49 -3.80 -3.38
C ILE A 95 9.57 -4.84 -2.27
N ILE A 96 8.78 -5.90 -2.39
CA ILE A 96 8.71 -6.97 -1.38
C ILE A 96 9.16 -8.26 -2.03
N ARG A 97 10.12 -8.93 -1.41
CA ARG A 97 10.66 -10.20 -1.90
C ARG A 97 10.67 -11.23 -0.79
N GLY A 98 10.42 -12.45 -1.20
CA GLY A 98 10.50 -13.60 -0.30
C GLY A 98 11.91 -14.05 0.03
#